data_36ae3b8862283b1beb1ec6a08da1583b
#
_entry.id   36ae3b8862283b1beb1ec6a08da1583b
#
_cell.length_a   1.000
_cell.length_b   1.000
_cell.length_c   1.000
_cell.angle_alpha   90.00
_cell.angle_beta   90.00
_cell.angle_gamma   90.00
#
_symmetry.space_group_name_H-M   'P 1'
#
loop_
_entity.id
_entity.type
_entity.pdbx_description
1 polymer ?
#
loop_
_entity_poly.entity_id
_entity_poly.type
_entity_poly.pdbx_seq_one_letter_code
_entity_poly.pdbx_strand_id
1 'polypeptide(L)'
;LDMSFDPKTNILYGDNAQGKTNILEALYLSGTTKSHRGTKDRDMIQFGHDEAHLEMVVEKKGLTFQIDMHLKKNSPKGIAIDRIPIRKASELFGIVHFVFFSPEDLNIIKEGPAGRRRFIDLELSQLDKIYLSNLTNYNRIINQRNALLKDIYNHQNLAETLDIWDMQLAEYGTRVLERRQQFIEQVNGCLLYTSPSPRDGATSR
;
A
#
# COMPACT_ATOMS: atom_id res chain seq x y z
N LEU A 1 9.84 22.05 -4.78
CA LEU A 1 8.55 22.31 -5.41
C LEU A 1 7.52 22.48 -4.31
N ASP A 2 6.75 23.54 -4.36
CA ASP A 2 5.63 23.80 -3.46
C ASP A 2 4.36 23.92 -4.30
N MET A 3 3.29 23.21 -3.92
CA MET A 3 2.05 23.13 -4.70
C MET A 3 0.85 23.06 -3.77
N SER A 4 -0.18 23.83 -4.13
CA SER A 4 -1.49 23.72 -3.50
C SER A 4 -2.47 23.08 -4.50
N PHE A 5 -3.31 22.18 -4.02
CA PHE A 5 -4.31 21.48 -4.81
C PHE A 5 -5.71 22.00 -4.51
N ASP A 6 -6.51 22.14 -5.55
CA ASP A 6 -7.94 22.42 -5.41
C ASP A 6 -8.66 21.17 -4.87
N PRO A 7 -9.66 21.32 -4.00
CA PRO A 7 -10.41 20.19 -3.44
C PRO A 7 -11.17 19.34 -4.48
N LYS A 8 -11.37 19.83 -5.69
CA LYS A 8 -12.15 19.14 -6.73
C LYS A 8 -11.23 18.47 -7.75
N THR A 9 -10.87 19.18 -8.81
CA THR A 9 -10.14 18.62 -9.96
C THR A 9 -8.87 19.41 -10.20
N ASN A 10 -7.75 18.71 -10.25
CA ASN A 10 -6.45 19.26 -10.59
C ASN A 10 -5.94 18.57 -11.86
N ILE A 11 -5.48 19.36 -12.83
CA ILE A 11 -4.97 18.85 -14.10
C ILE A 11 -3.48 19.20 -14.19
N LEU A 12 -2.62 18.17 -14.23
CA LEU A 12 -1.19 18.32 -14.48
C LEU A 12 -0.92 18.10 -15.96
N TYR A 13 -0.53 19.15 -16.67
CA TYR A 13 -0.24 19.10 -18.09
C TYR A 13 1.16 19.67 -18.41
N GLY A 14 1.67 19.36 -19.57
CA GLY A 14 3.00 19.78 -20.06
C GLY A 14 3.70 18.65 -20.80
N ASP A 15 4.92 18.89 -21.27
CA ASP A 15 5.71 17.95 -22.03
C ASP A 15 6.13 16.72 -21.21
N ASN A 16 6.56 15.67 -21.90
CA ASN A 16 7.09 14.47 -21.24
C ASN A 16 8.36 14.80 -20.46
N ALA A 17 8.65 13.98 -19.45
CA ALA A 17 9.81 14.12 -18.57
C ALA A 17 9.84 15.40 -17.70
N GLN A 18 8.74 16.16 -17.57
CA GLN A 18 8.64 17.35 -16.71
C GLN A 18 8.26 17.03 -15.24
N GLY A 19 8.25 15.76 -14.85
CA GLY A 19 8.02 15.37 -13.47
C GLY A 19 6.55 15.23 -13.04
N LYS A 20 5.57 15.34 -13.97
CA LYS A 20 4.14 15.18 -13.62
C LYS A 20 3.84 13.90 -12.84
N THR A 21 4.38 12.78 -13.31
CA THR A 21 4.19 11.49 -12.64
C THR A 21 4.93 11.40 -11.31
N ASN A 22 6.04 12.12 -11.16
CA ASN A 22 6.77 12.18 -9.88
C ASN A 22 5.96 12.93 -8.82
N ILE A 23 5.16 13.92 -9.20
CA ILE A 23 4.25 14.61 -8.29
C ILE A 23 3.17 13.62 -7.77
N LEU A 24 2.55 12.87 -8.68
CA LEU A 24 1.57 11.83 -8.31
C LEU A 24 2.20 10.74 -7.44
N GLU A 25 3.43 10.33 -7.76
CA GLU A 25 4.19 9.36 -6.98
C GLU A 25 4.49 9.87 -5.57
N ALA A 26 4.87 11.14 -5.43
CA ALA A 26 5.11 11.78 -4.14
C ALA A 26 3.84 11.84 -3.28
N LEU A 27 2.70 12.22 -3.86
CA LEU A 27 1.41 12.22 -3.18
C LEU A 27 1.04 10.81 -2.70
N TYR A 28 1.13 9.83 -3.59
CA TYR A 28 0.82 8.44 -3.25
C TYR A 28 1.75 7.88 -2.17
N LEU A 29 3.05 8.16 -2.27
CA LEU A 29 4.05 7.77 -1.28
C LEU A 29 3.71 8.35 0.11
N SER A 30 3.31 9.62 0.15
CA SER A 30 2.99 10.32 1.41
C SER A 30 1.81 9.70 2.17
N GLY A 31 0.91 8.99 1.50
CA GLY A 31 -0.22 8.33 2.15
C GLY A 31 -0.08 6.82 2.31
N THR A 32 0.72 6.16 1.46
CA THR A 32 0.83 4.70 1.43
C THR A 32 2.19 4.17 1.88
N THR A 33 3.15 5.07 2.08
CA THR A 33 4.56 4.76 2.40
C THR A 33 5.33 3.97 1.34
N LYS A 34 4.74 3.75 0.17
CA LYS A 34 5.37 3.01 -0.94
C LYS A 34 5.10 3.70 -2.27
N SER A 35 6.05 3.57 -3.20
CA SER A 35 5.82 3.97 -4.58
C SER A 35 4.80 3.05 -5.25
N HIS A 36 3.88 3.61 -6.03
CA HIS A 36 2.95 2.83 -6.87
C HIS A 36 3.69 2.05 -7.96
N ARG A 37 4.84 2.55 -8.42
CA ARG A 37 5.68 1.87 -9.41
C ARG A 37 6.54 0.76 -8.82
N GLY A 38 6.57 0.59 -7.49
CA GLY A 38 7.46 -0.33 -6.82
C GLY A 38 8.92 0.12 -6.76
N THR A 39 9.17 1.40 -7.04
CA THR A 39 10.49 2.03 -6.97
C THR A 39 11.02 1.97 -5.53
N LYS A 40 12.31 1.68 -5.36
CA LYS A 40 12.94 1.72 -4.04
C LYS A 40 13.11 3.16 -3.57
N ASP A 41 13.04 3.38 -2.28
CA ASP A 41 13.15 4.74 -1.68
C ASP A 41 14.39 5.50 -2.17
N ARG A 42 15.53 4.83 -2.31
CA ARG A 42 16.78 5.42 -2.80
C ARG A 42 16.72 5.90 -4.25
N ASP A 43 15.90 5.25 -5.08
CA ASP A 43 15.78 5.54 -6.50
C ASP A 43 14.78 6.68 -6.78
N MET A 44 14.04 7.14 -5.75
CA MET A 44 13.20 8.33 -5.77
C MET A 44 13.95 9.62 -5.39
N ILE A 45 15.17 9.48 -4.92
CA ILE A 45 16.04 10.62 -4.59
C ILE A 45 16.68 11.14 -5.88
N GLN A 46 16.65 12.46 -6.08
CA GLN A 46 17.23 13.11 -7.24
C GLN A 46 18.72 12.74 -7.42
N PHE A 47 19.15 12.54 -8.66
CA PHE A 47 20.53 12.27 -8.98
C PHE A 47 21.45 13.36 -8.41
N GLY A 48 22.56 12.95 -7.80
CA GLY A 48 23.52 13.88 -7.16
C GLY A 48 23.16 14.24 -5.71
N HIS A 49 22.00 13.80 -5.18
CA HIS A 49 21.60 14.03 -3.81
C HIS A 49 21.57 12.71 -3.02
N ASP A 50 21.73 12.79 -1.70
CA ASP A 50 21.72 11.62 -0.80
C ASP A 50 20.43 11.50 0.00
N GLU A 51 19.61 12.53 -0.03
CA GLU A 51 18.34 12.56 0.68
C GLU A 51 17.28 13.37 -0.08
N ALA A 52 16.01 13.11 0.23
CA ALA A 52 14.87 13.86 -0.23
C ALA A 52 13.85 14.03 0.90
N HIS A 53 13.15 15.15 0.89
CA HIS A 53 12.10 15.44 1.85
C HIS A 53 10.78 15.68 1.13
N LEU A 54 9.72 15.08 1.65
CA LEU A 54 8.34 15.28 1.21
C LEU A 54 7.54 15.78 2.40
N GLU A 55 6.79 16.83 2.19
CA GLU A 55 5.81 17.34 3.14
C GLU A 55 4.45 17.40 2.46
N MET A 56 3.42 16.88 3.12
CA MET A 56 2.04 16.94 2.66
C MET A 56 1.15 17.42 3.80
N VAL A 57 0.40 18.48 3.54
CA VAL A 57 -0.61 18.99 4.47
C VAL A 57 -1.98 18.58 3.96
N VAL A 58 -2.77 17.95 4.82
CA VAL A 58 -4.10 17.43 4.48
C VAL A 58 -5.13 17.92 5.49
N GLU A 59 -6.23 18.42 4.99
CA GLU A 59 -7.41 18.71 5.80
C GLU A 59 -8.42 17.56 5.70
N LYS A 60 -8.85 17.05 6.85
CA LYS A 60 -9.86 15.99 6.96
C LYS A 60 -10.81 16.26 8.10
N LYS A 61 -12.10 16.43 7.78
CA LYS A 61 -13.16 16.69 8.79
C LYS A 61 -12.84 17.87 9.72
N GLY A 62 -12.26 18.93 9.18
CA GLY A 62 -11.87 20.12 9.93
C GLY A 62 -10.59 19.98 10.76
N LEU A 63 -9.89 18.87 10.66
CA LEU A 63 -8.57 18.65 11.26
C LEU A 63 -7.50 18.72 10.20
N THR A 64 -6.39 19.39 10.48
CA THR A 64 -5.22 19.48 9.60
C THR A 64 -4.18 18.51 10.09
N PHE A 65 -3.62 17.73 9.17
CA PHE A 65 -2.53 16.80 9.41
C PHE A 65 -1.34 17.19 8.53
N GLN A 66 -0.17 17.29 9.12
CA GLN A 66 1.09 17.45 8.40
C GLN A 66 1.82 16.11 8.38
N ILE A 67 2.12 15.61 7.20
CA ILE A 67 2.83 14.35 7.00
C ILE A 67 4.19 14.68 6.41
N ASP A 68 5.26 14.34 7.12
CA ASP A 68 6.64 14.54 6.71
C ASP A 68 7.28 13.19 6.39
N MET A 69 7.95 13.08 5.26
CA MET A 69 8.76 11.92 4.90
C MET A 69 10.16 12.33 4.53
N HIS A 70 11.13 11.71 5.16
CA HIS A 70 12.54 11.91 4.89
C HIS A 70 13.13 10.62 4.31
N LEU A 71 13.51 10.67 3.04
CA LEU A 71 14.14 9.57 2.32
C LEU A 71 15.65 9.74 2.37
N LYS A 72 16.38 8.67 2.66
CA LYS A 72 17.85 8.62 2.63
C LYS A 72 18.32 7.38 1.88
N LYS A 73 19.41 7.50 1.12
CA LYS A 73 19.96 6.39 0.32
C LYS A 73 20.32 5.16 1.14
N ASN A 74 20.92 5.36 2.32
CA ASN A 74 21.54 4.30 3.10
C ASN A 74 20.89 4.07 4.48
N SER A 75 19.70 4.58 4.68
CA SER A 75 18.96 4.38 5.93
C SER A 75 17.46 4.22 5.66
N PRO A 76 16.72 3.59 6.59
CA PRO A 76 15.27 3.57 6.52
C PRO A 76 14.70 4.99 6.46
N LYS A 77 13.61 5.17 5.71
CA LYS A 77 12.90 6.45 5.67
C LYS A 77 12.35 6.82 7.04
N GLY A 78 12.46 8.10 7.38
CA GLY A 78 11.78 8.70 8.52
C GLY A 78 10.37 9.16 8.11
N ILE A 79 9.40 8.99 9.00
CA ILE A 79 8.04 9.51 8.81
C ILE A 79 7.63 10.21 10.10
N ALA A 80 7.01 11.37 9.98
CA ALA A 80 6.41 12.08 11.10
C ALA A 80 4.99 12.54 10.73
N ILE A 81 4.12 12.60 11.74
CA ILE A 81 2.77 13.17 11.64
C ILE A 81 2.73 14.32 12.64
N ASP A 82 2.37 15.52 12.18
CA ASP A 82 2.34 16.74 12.99
C ASP A 82 3.68 16.96 13.71
N ARG A 83 4.78 16.71 13.01
CA ARG A 83 6.19 16.78 13.49
C ARG A 83 6.54 15.72 14.56
N ILE A 84 5.65 14.78 14.86
CA ILE A 84 5.90 13.68 15.79
C ILE A 84 6.34 12.45 15.00
N PRO A 85 7.60 11.96 15.17
CA PRO A 85 8.08 10.78 14.48
C PRO A 85 7.24 9.55 14.82
N ILE A 86 6.81 8.82 13.79
CA ILE A 86 6.11 7.55 13.96
C ILE A 86 7.07 6.36 13.79
N ARG A 87 6.80 5.30 14.53
CA ARG A 87 7.64 4.07 14.48
C ARG A 87 7.13 3.04 13.48
N LYS A 88 5.84 3.07 13.20
CA LYS A 88 5.19 2.10 12.32
C LYS A 88 4.45 2.82 11.20
N ALA A 89 4.68 2.41 9.98
CA ALA A 89 3.94 2.91 8.82
C ALA A 89 2.41 2.79 8.97
N SER A 90 1.95 1.80 9.78
CA SER A 90 0.53 1.61 10.09
C SER A 90 -0.13 2.79 10.82
N GLU A 91 0.64 3.66 11.45
CA GLU A 91 0.11 4.86 12.11
C GLU A 91 -0.34 5.92 11.10
N LEU A 92 0.27 5.93 9.92
CA LEU A 92 -0.08 6.81 8.81
C LEU A 92 -1.39 6.41 8.13
N PHE A 93 -1.66 5.10 8.05
CA PHE A 93 -2.85 4.61 7.35
C PHE A 93 -4.15 5.08 8.01
N GLY A 94 -5.08 5.53 7.16
CA GLY A 94 -6.38 6.06 7.58
C GLY A 94 -6.42 7.59 7.79
N ILE A 95 -5.28 8.30 7.72
CA ILE A 95 -5.26 9.77 7.61
C ILE A 95 -5.75 10.15 6.21
N VAL A 96 -5.11 9.62 5.18
CA VAL A 96 -5.48 9.80 3.78
C VAL A 96 -5.74 8.45 3.14
N HIS A 97 -6.73 8.39 2.25
CA HIS A 97 -7.00 7.23 1.41
C HIS A 97 -6.71 7.61 -0.03
N PHE A 98 -5.89 6.84 -0.70
CA PHE A 98 -5.56 7.04 -2.10
C PHE A 98 -6.23 5.96 -2.94
N VAL A 99 -6.98 6.38 -3.94
CA VAL A 99 -7.36 5.55 -5.07
C VAL A 99 -6.51 6.00 -6.26
N PHE A 100 -5.63 5.15 -6.69
CA PHE A 100 -4.71 5.45 -7.78
C PHE A 100 -4.99 4.53 -8.97
N PHE A 101 -4.97 5.11 -10.16
CA PHE A 101 -5.07 4.35 -11.39
C PHE A 101 -3.96 4.79 -12.35
N SER A 102 -3.27 3.82 -12.90
CA SER A 102 -2.27 4.00 -13.94
C SER A 102 -2.45 2.95 -15.04
N PRO A 103 -1.94 3.18 -16.26
CA PRO A 103 -1.97 2.15 -17.32
C PRO A 103 -1.31 0.83 -16.89
N GLU A 104 -0.32 0.89 -16.02
CA GLU A 104 0.39 -0.29 -15.46
C GLU A 104 -0.52 -1.16 -14.60
N ASP A 105 -1.57 -0.59 -13.99
CA ASP A 105 -2.51 -1.36 -13.14
C ASP A 105 -3.31 -2.39 -13.96
N LEU A 106 -3.40 -2.22 -15.26
CA LEU A 106 -3.95 -3.23 -16.17
C LEU A 106 -3.15 -4.53 -16.15
N ASN A 107 -1.91 -4.49 -15.69
CA ASN A 107 -1.08 -5.69 -15.51
C ASN A 107 -1.63 -6.62 -14.42
N ILE A 108 -2.47 -6.13 -13.52
CA ILE A 108 -3.15 -6.96 -12.50
C ILE A 108 -3.94 -8.13 -13.14
N ILE A 109 -4.41 -7.94 -14.38
CA ILE A 109 -5.10 -8.97 -15.15
C ILE A 109 -4.08 -9.96 -15.74
N LYS A 110 -2.94 -9.46 -16.21
CA LYS A 110 -1.89 -10.25 -16.87
C LYS A 110 -0.96 -10.94 -15.90
N GLU A 111 -0.70 -10.30 -14.77
CA GLU A 111 0.16 -10.82 -13.72
C GLU A 111 -0.50 -11.98 -12.97
N GLY A 112 0.34 -12.80 -12.33
CA GLY A 112 -0.11 -13.92 -11.52
C GLY A 112 -0.82 -13.51 -10.22
N PRO A 113 -1.25 -14.49 -9.41
CA PRO A 113 -2.01 -14.24 -8.18
C PRO A 113 -1.31 -13.35 -7.15
N ALA A 114 0.01 -13.23 -7.21
CA ALA A 114 0.79 -12.39 -6.30
C ALA A 114 0.48 -10.89 -6.47
N GLY A 115 0.38 -10.42 -7.73
CA GLY A 115 0.02 -9.03 -8.04
C GLY A 115 -1.38 -8.69 -7.52
N ARG A 116 -2.36 -9.57 -7.76
CA ARG A 116 -3.73 -9.40 -7.26
C ARG A 116 -3.82 -9.37 -5.74
N ARG A 117 -3.10 -10.26 -5.04
CA ARG A 117 -3.05 -10.21 -3.57
C ARG A 117 -2.43 -8.92 -3.07
N ARG A 118 -1.34 -8.46 -3.67
CA ARG A 118 -0.67 -7.21 -3.30
C ARG A 118 -1.62 -6.01 -3.44
N PHE A 119 -2.39 -5.95 -4.52
CA PHE A 119 -3.40 -4.91 -4.71
C PHE A 119 -4.44 -4.92 -3.59
N ILE A 120 -5.08 -6.08 -3.34
CA ILE A 120 -6.08 -6.22 -2.27
C ILE A 120 -5.48 -5.84 -0.91
N ASP A 121 -4.26 -6.29 -0.62
CA ASP A 121 -3.59 -6.00 0.65
C ASP A 121 -3.33 -4.50 0.84
N LEU A 122 -3.00 -3.80 -0.24
CA LEU A 122 -2.77 -2.37 -0.20
C LEU A 122 -4.08 -1.61 0.08
N GLU A 123 -5.13 -1.94 -0.66
CA GLU A 123 -6.44 -1.30 -0.49
C GLU A 123 -7.01 -1.57 0.91
N LEU A 124 -7.01 -2.82 1.34
CA LEU A 124 -7.49 -3.18 2.68
C LEU A 124 -6.65 -2.55 3.79
N SER A 125 -5.35 -2.43 3.62
CA SER A 125 -4.48 -1.80 4.63
C SER A 125 -4.78 -0.33 4.85
N GLN A 126 -5.25 0.38 3.83
CA GLN A 126 -5.69 1.76 3.96
C GLN A 126 -7.01 1.88 4.73
N LEU A 127 -7.91 0.92 4.57
CA LEU A 127 -9.28 0.95 5.09
C LEU A 127 -9.42 0.33 6.48
N ASP A 128 -8.58 -0.65 6.81
CA ASP A 128 -8.76 -1.53 7.96
C ASP A 128 -7.43 -1.76 8.71
N LYS A 129 -7.29 -1.07 9.85
CA LYS A 129 -6.08 -1.19 10.71
C LYS A 129 -5.94 -2.58 11.33
N ILE A 130 -7.05 -3.30 11.55
CA ILE A 130 -7.04 -4.66 12.10
C ILE A 130 -6.49 -5.61 11.03
N TYR A 131 -6.95 -5.46 9.78
CA TYR A 131 -6.40 -6.21 8.67
C TYR A 131 -4.89 -5.99 8.51
N LEU A 132 -4.45 -4.73 8.52
CA LEU A 132 -3.03 -4.39 8.41
C LEU A 132 -2.20 -5.03 9.53
N SER A 133 -2.72 -5.04 10.75
CA SER A 133 -2.08 -5.70 11.89
C SER A 133 -1.96 -7.21 11.68
N ASN A 134 -3.05 -7.86 11.25
CA ASN A 134 -3.07 -9.29 10.97
C ASN A 134 -2.11 -9.66 9.84
N LEU A 135 -2.12 -8.89 8.74
CA LEU A 135 -1.20 -9.08 7.61
C LEU A 135 0.27 -8.92 8.03
N THR A 136 0.57 -7.93 8.84
CA THR A 136 1.91 -7.68 9.37
C THR A 136 2.40 -8.85 10.22
N ASN A 137 1.55 -9.35 11.13
CA ASN A 137 1.88 -10.51 11.97
C ASN A 137 2.03 -11.77 11.13
N TYR A 138 1.13 -12.03 10.19
CA TYR A 138 1.21 -13.14 9.26
C TYR A 138 2.54 -13.17 8.50
N ASN A 139 2.93 -12.05 7.91
CA ASN A 139 4.20 -11.94 7.18
C ASN A 139 5.42 -12.11 8.09
N ARG A 140 5.37 -11.60 9.32
CA ARG A 140 6.43 -11.80 10.31
C ARG A 140 6.59 -13.27 10.66
N ILE A 141 5.49 -13.98 10.91
CA ILE A 141 5.48 -15.39 11.26
C ILE A 141 6.00 -16.25 10.11
N ILE A 142 5.57 -15.98 8.86
CA ILE A 142 6.12 -16.66 7.68
C ILE A 142 7.63 -16.53 7.62
N ASN A 143 8.16 -15.32 7.79
CA ASN A 143 9.60 -15.08 7.72
C ASN A 143 10.36 -15.82 8.82
N GLN A 144 9.84 -15.81 10.05
CA GLN A 144 10.42 -16.52 11.18
C GLN A 144 10.38 -18.05 10.98
N ARG A 145 9.22 -18.57 10.54
CA ARG A 145 9.08 -19.99 10.23
C ARG A 145 10.02 -20.43 9.10
N ASN A 146 10.14 -19.63 8.05
CA ASN A 146 11.05 -19.94 6.95
C ASN A 146 12.53 -19.90 7.37
N ALA A 147 12.91 -19.02 8.30
CA ALA A 147 14.24 -19.02 8.90
C ALA A 147 14.46 -20.29 9.74
N LEU A 148 13.50 -20.64 10.61
CA LEU A 148 13.53 -21.84 11.42
C LEU A 148 13.68 -23.12 10.58
N LEU A 149 12.93 -23.24 9.46
CA LEU A 149 13.01 -24.39 8.56
C LEU A 149 14.41 -24.57 7.95
N LYS A 150 15.15 -23.48 7.71
CA LYS A 150 16.55 -23.55 7.27
C LYS A 150 17.47 -24.01 8.39
N ASP A 151 17.21 -23.58 9.62
CA ASP A 151 18.05 -23.91 10.77
C ASP A 151 17.82 -25.34 11.29
N ILE A 152 16.64 -25.92 11.08
CA ILE A 152 16.32 -27.31 11.46
C ILE A 152 17.26 -28.31 10.80
N TYR A 153 17.77 -28.02 9.61
CA TYR A 153 18.76 -28.88 8.94
C TYR A 153 19.99 -29.13 9.82
N ASN A 154 20.41 -28.12 10.60
CA ASN A 154 21.57 -28.19 11.49
C ASN A 154 21.19 -28.50 12.97
N HIS A 155 19.94 -28.28 13.35
CA HIS A 155 19.46 -28.35 14.73
C HIS A 155 18.07 -29.02 14.78
N GLN A 156 18.03 -30.35 14.74
CA GLN A 156 16.77 -31.13 14.66
C GLN A 156 15.82 -30.92 15.84
N ASN A 157 16.32 -30.56 17.03
CA ASN A 157 15.52 -30.25 18.20
C ASN A 157 14.59 -29.02 18.00
N LEU A 158 14.87 -28.16 17.03
CA LEU A 158 14.01 -27.04 16.70
C LEU A 158 12.70 -27.45 15.99
N ALA A 159 12.63 -28.68 15.47
CA ALA A 159 11.43 -29.18 14.79
C ALA A 159 10.18 -29.18 15.70
N GLU A 160 10.35 -29.46 16.99
CA GLU A 160 9.25 -29.44 17.97
C GLU A 160 8.58 -28.07 18.12
N THR A 161 9.26 -27.01 17.74
CA THR A 161 8.70 -25.64 17.81
C THR A 161 7.85 -25.26 16.61
N LEU A 162 7.86 -26.06 15.52
CA LEU A 162 7.12 -25.76 14.29
C LEU A 162 5.62 -25.66 14.50
N ASP A 163 5.05 -26.52 15.34
CA ASP A 163 3.61 -26.55 15.62
C ASP A 163 3.09 -25.21 16.14
N ILE A 164 3.89 -24.52 16.96
CA ILE A 164 3.54 -23.20 17.50
C ILE A 164 3.47 -22.16 16.36
N TRP A 165 4.43 -22.20 15.43
CA TRP A 165 4.46 -21.31 14.29
C TRP A 165 3.32 -21.61 13.31
N ASP A 166 3.00 -22.89 13.12
CA ASP A 166 1.92 -23.33 12.25
C ASP A 166 0.55 -22.92 12.80
N MET A 167 0.34 -23.05 14.10
CA MET A 167 -0.88 -22.55 14.75
C MET A 167 -1.06 -21.04 14.58
N GLN A 168 -0.02 -20.26 14.85
CA GLN A 168 -0.06 -18.81 14.69
C GLN A 168 -0.29 -18.43 13.22
N LEU A 169 0.37 -19.13 12.29
CA LEU A 169 0.23 -18.90 10.86
C LEU A 169 -1.20 -19.18 10.38
N ALA A 170 -1.82 -20.26 10.87
CA ALA A 170 -3.21 -20.59 10.60
C ALA A 170 -4.15 -19.52 11.15
N GLU A 171 -3.96 -19.08 12.38
CA GLU A 171 -4.81 -18.05 13.02
C GLU A 171 -4.80 -16.73 12.24
N TYR A 172 -3.62 -16.14 12.02
CA TYR A 172 -3.52 -14.87 11.30
C TYR A 172 -3.86 -15.03 9.81
N GLY A 173 -3.51 -16.18 9.22
CA GLY A 173 -3.82 -16.50 7.83
C GLY A 173 -5.33 -16.56 7.56
N THR A 174 -6.09 -17.19 8.44
CA THR A 174 -7.55 -17.27 8.36
C THR A 174 -8.15 -15.87 8.39
N ARG A 175 -7.77 -15.02 9.35
CA ARG A 175 -8.27 -13.64 9.45
C ARG A 175 -7.98 -12.81 8.20
N VAL A 176 -6.78 -12.98 7.62
CA VAL A 176 -6.40 -12.30 6.38
C VAL A 176 -7.24 -12.80 5.20
N LEU A 177 -7.45 -14.12 5.08
CA LEU A 177 -8.23 -14.72 3.98
C LEU A 177 -9.70 -14.33 4.05
N GLU A 178 -10.32 -14.42 5.22
CA GLU A 178 -11.73 -14.02 5.42
C GLU A 178 -11.96 -12.56 5.03
N ARG A 179 -11.06 -11.68 5.46
CA ARG A 179 -11.21 -10.25 5.16
C ARG A 179 -11.00 -9.95 3.67
N ARG A 180 -10.07 -10.64 3.00
CA ARG A 180 -9.90 -10.54 1.54
C ARG A 180 -11.15 -11.02 0.79
N GLN A 181 -11.74 -12.14 1.23
CA GLN A 181 -12.95 -12.67 0.62
C GLN A 181 -14.12 -11.69 0.75
N GLN A 182 -14.36 -11.15 1.93
CA GLN A 182 -15.38 -10.13 2.16
C GLN A 182 -15.19 -8.90 1.25
N PHE A 183 -13.93 -8.44 1.09
CA PHE A 183 -13.62 -7.31 0.22
C PHE A 183 -13.94 -7.62 -1.25
N ILE A 184 -13.57 -8.80 -1.73
CA ILE A 184 -13.86 -9.23 -3.10
C ILE A 184 -15.37 -9.29 -3.33
N GLU A 185 -16.14 -9.82 -2.38
CA GLU A 185 -17.60 -9.89 -2.46
C GLU A 185 -18.23 -8.49 -2.51
N GLN A 186 -17.74 -7.55 -1.69
CA GLN A 186 -18.18 -6.16 -1.70
C GLN A 186 -17.90 -5.48 -3.04
N VAL A 187 -16.67 -5.64 -3.57
CA VAL A 187 -16.28 -5.05 -4.87
C VAL A 187 -17.11 -5.64 -6.01
N ASN A 188 -17.32 -6.95 -6.02
CA ASN A 188 -18.16 -7.60 -7.02
C ASN A 188 -19.62 -7.11 -6.97
N GLY A 189 -20.17 -6.93 -5.77
CA GLY A 189 -21.49 -6.35 -5.60
C GLY A 189 -21.59 -4.94 -6.18
N CYS A 190 -20.61 -4.08 -5.89
CA CYS A 190 -20.55 -2.72 -6.46
C CYS A 190 -20.43 -2.72 -7.99
N LEU A 191 -19.59 -3.58 -8.55
CA LEU A 191 -19.37 -3.65 -10.01
C LEU A 191 -20.63 -4.10 -10.75
N LEU A 192 -21.39 -5.07 -10.20
CA LEU A 192 -22.63 -5.52 -10.80
C LEU A 192 -23.73 -4.44 -10.82
N TYR A 193 -23.73 -3.55 -9.81
CA TYR A 193 -24.69 -2.45 -9.74
C TYR A 193 -24.32 -1.23 -10.58
N THR A 194 -23.03 -0.98 -10.79
CA THR A 194 -22.54 0.24 -11.46
C THR A 194 -22.17 0.02 -12.92
N SER A 195 -22.01 -1.22 -13.37
CA SER A 195 -21.76 -1.54 -14.77
C SER A 195 -23.08 -1.53 -15.54
N PRO A 196 -23.31 -0.62 -16.52
CA PRO A 196 -24.47 -0.70 -17.38
C PRO A 196 -24.45 -2.06 -18.08
N SER A 197 -25.57 -2.78 -18.03
CA SER A 197 -25.72 -4.03 -18.75
C SER A 197 -25.48 -3.79 -20.23
N PRO A 198 -24.74 -4.66 -20.96
CA PRO A 198 -24.62 -4.56 -22.40
C PRO A 198 -25.98 -4.55 -23.14
N ARG A 199 -27.07 -4.91 -22.45
CA ARG A 199 -28.44 -4.89 -22.96
C ARG A 199 -29.12 -3.53 -22.84
N ASP A 200 -28.64 -2.62 -21.99
CA ASP A 200 -29.27 -1.32 -21.77
C ASP A 200 -28.97 -0.31 -22.88
N GLY A 201 -27.98 -0.60 -23.74
CA GLY A 201 -27.65 0.18 -24.95
C GLY A 201 -28.32 -0.29 -26.24
N ALA A 202 -29.13 -1.36 -26.22
CA ALA A 202 -29.69 -1.98 -27.43
C ALA A 202 -31.18 -1.65 -27.69
N THR A 203 -31.77 -0.72 -26.95
CA THR A 203 -33.13 -0.25 -27.21
C THR A 203 -33.13 1.18 -27.69
N SER A 204 -32.81 1.36 -28.95
CA SER A 204 -33.36 2.46 -29.76
C SER A 204 -32.71 2.49 -31.16
N ARG A 205 -33.23 1.69 -32.09
CA ARG A 205 -33.43 2.14 -33.50
C ARG A 205 -34.36 1.15 -34.18
#